data_e2efabc3159157aa67d8d38e5a5d81b9
#
_entry.id   e2efabc3159157aa67d8d38e5a5d81b9
#
_cell.length_a   1.000
_cell.length_b   1.000
_cell.length_c   1.000
_cell.angle_alpha   90.00
_cell.angle_beta   90.00
_cell.angle_gamma   90.00
#
_symmetry.space_group_name_H-M   'P 1'
#
loop_
_entity.id
_entity.type
_entity.pdbx_description
1 polymer ?
#
loop_
_entity_poly.entity_id
_entity_poly.type
_entity_poly.pdbx_seq_one_letter_code
_entity_poly.pdbx_strand_id
1 'polypeptide(L)'
;MKRNTIGFILVVSLVVFSSFSFGQDLLIKNGTILTVTKGKILKGDILIIEGIIKQIAENIKAPKGVKIIDASGKYVIPGIIDSHTHIALTGTNESAEAITAEVKMRDVLNAEDRSIYTAISGGVTMVHTMHGSGNPIGGENIVIKTKWGKTSEEMIVHDAYRTLKFALGENPKRSNSPTVGTPRYPQSRMGVNAIIRREFLKAKNYMEQWDRYLKAKESKKSPKNLIAPRKDLRMEQLADMLRGKMVARCHSSKHVCQLLHP
;
A
#
# COMPACT_ATOMS: atom_id res chain seq x y z
N MET A 1 -9.25 -44.94 59.62
CA MET A 1 -8.70 -45.22 58.28
C MET A 1 -8.95 -43.95 57.39
N LYS A 2 -7.91 -43.15 57.16
CA LYS A 2 -7.98 -41.98 56.28
C LYS A 2 -7.21 -42.32 54.99
N ARG A 3 -7.93 -42.38 53.86
CA ARG A 3 -7.33 -42.58 52.51
C ARG A 3 -6.94 -41.22 51.95
N ASN A 4 -5.65 -40.98 51.82
CA ASN A 4 -5.11 -39.84 51.09
C ASN A 4 -5.13 -40.16 49.60
N THR A 5 -5.89 -39.40 48.82
CA THR A 5 -5.89 -39.46 47.36
C THR A 5 -4.96 -38.34 46.87
N ILE A 6 -3.77 -38.71 46.42
CA ILE A 6 -2.82 -37.80 45.77
C ILE A 6 -3.27 -37.64 44.31
N GLY A 7 -3.81 -36.48 43.98
CA GLY A 7 -4.13 -36.14 42.60
C GLY A 7 -2.86 -35.75 41.82
N PHE A 8 -2.55 -36.55 40.79
CA PHE A 8 -1.47 -36.27 39.84
C PHE A 8 -1.96 -35.23 38.82
N ILE A 9 -1.51 -34.00 38.93
CA ILE A 9 -1.78 -32.96 37.93
C ILE A 9 -0.73 -33.11 36.81
N LEU A 10 -1.17 -33.64 35.68
CA LEU A 10 -0.37 -33.70 34.45
C LEU A 10 -0.41 -32.35 33.75
N VAL A 11 0.63 -31.54 33.90
CA VAL A 11 0.80 -30.30 33.13
C VAL A 11 1.32 -30.63 31.74
N VAL A 12 0.42 -30.68 30.76
CA VAL A 12 0.81 -30.79 29.35
C VAL A 12 1.25 -29.43 28.87
N SER A 13 2.57 -29.20 28.83
CA SER A 13 3.16 -28.04 28.17
C SER A 13 2.96 -28.16 26.66
N LEU A 14 1.96 -27.44 26.13
CA LEU A 14 1.76 -27.30 24.69
C LEU A 14 2.80 -26.34 24.16
N VAL A 15 3.93 -26.85 23.68
CA VAL A 15 4.94 -26.08 22.97
C VAL A 15 4.37 -25.78 21.57
N VAL A 16 3.78 -24.59 21.41
CA VAL A 16 3.37 -24.09 20.10
C VAL A 16 4.64 -23.77 19.32
N PHE A 17 5.11 -24.71 18.52
CA PHE A 17 6.09 -24.42 17.48
C PHE A 17 5.42 -23.52 16.45
N SER A 18 5.64 -22.21 16.55
CA SER A 18 5.38 -21.28 15.46
C SER A 18 6.28 -21.69 14.28
N SER A 19 5.72 -22.48 13.37
CA SER A 19 6.40 -22.78 12.10
C SER A 19 6.53 -21.48 11.34
N PHE A 20 7.64 -20.76 11.53
CA PHE A 20 8.07 -19.74 10.59
C PHE A 20 8.29 -20.46 9.25
N SER A 21 7.34 -20.33 8.35
CA SER A 21 7.50 -20.80 6.98
C SER A 21 8.52 -19.89 6.29
N PHE A 22 9.81 -20.17 6.52
CA PHE A 22 10.87 -19.61 5.69
C PHE A 22 10.66 -20.12 4.27
N GLY A 23 10.75 -19.23 3.29
CA GLY A 23 10.72 -19.63 1.90
C GLY A 23 11.80 -20.72 1.67
N GLN A 24 11.50 -21.72 0.83
CA GLN A 24 12.46 -22.78 0.51
C GLN A 24 13.73 -22.16 -0.10
N ASP A 25 14.91 -22.54 0.41
CA ASP A 25 16.18 -22.12 -0.14
C ASP A 25 16.31 -22.55 -1.60
N LEU A 26 16.81 -21.67 -2.43
CA LEU A 26 16.74 -21.80 -3.87
C LEU A 26 18.06 -21.37 -4.53
N LEU A 27 18.55 -22.16 -5.49
CA LEU A 27 19.62 -21.81 -6.40
C LEU A 27 19.10 -21.83 -7.84
N ILE A 28 19.00 -20.67 -8.46
CA ILE A 28 18.69 -20.55 -9.89
C ILE A 28 20.02 -20.59 -10.63
N LYS A 29 20.17 -21.49 -11.61
CA LYS A 29 21.41 -21.73 -12.34
C LYS A 29 21.32 -21.41 -13.82
N ASN A 30 22.45 -21.03 -14.40
CA ASN A 30 22.68 -20.92 -15.83
C ASN A 30 21.78 -19.90 -16.57
N GLY A 31 21.13 -18.99 -15.85
CA GLY A 31 20.22 -18.02 -16.46
C GLY A 31 20.93 -16.81 -17.06
N THR A 32 20.29 -16.15 -18.01
CA THR A 32 20.65 -14.78 -18.39
C THR A 32 20.04 -13.81 -17.41
N ILE A 33 20.82 -13.29 -16.47
CA ILE A 33 20.32 -12.43 -15.39
C ILE A 33 20.35 -10.97 -15.85
N LEU A 34 19.19 -10.30 -15.80
CA LEU A 34 19.07 -8.85 -16.00
C LEU A 34 19.05 -8.17 -14.64
N THR A 35 20.15 -7.53 -14.26
CA THR A 35 20.32 -6.97 -12.91
C THR A 35 19.69 -5.58 -12.75
N VAL A 36 19.17 -4.99 -13.84
CA VAL A 36 18.65 -3.63 -13.93
C VAL A 36 19.71 -2.54 -13.74
N THR A 37 20.55 -2.64 -12.72
CA THR A 37 21.53 -1.60 -12.36
C THR A 37 22.98 -1.92 -12.81
N LYS A 38 23.30 -3.21 -13.00
CA LYS A 38 24.67 -3.68 -13.36
C LYS A 38 24.75 -4.39 -14.70
N GLY A 39 23.73 -4.17 -15.55
CA GLY A 39 23.67 -4.78 -16.87
C GLY A 39 23.26 -6.26 -16.85
N LYS A 40 23.79 -7.05 -17.79
CA LYS A 40 23.40 -8.42 -18.06
C LYS A 40 24.56 -9.39 -17.69
N ILE A 41 24.24 -10.46 -16.97
CA ILE A 41 25.17 -11.56 -16.67
C ILE A 41 24.70 -12.78 -17.47
N LEU A 42 25.58 -13.29 -18.36
CA LEU A 42 25.30 -14.51 -19.12
C LEU A 42 25.70 -15.74 -18.28
N LYS A 43 24.84 -16.77 -18.30
CA LYS A 43 25.03 -18.02 -17.52
C LYS A 43 25.28 -17.77 -16.03
N GLY A 44 24.57 -16.77 -15.47
CA GLY A 44 24.68 -16.44 -14.06
C GLY A 44 23.80 -17.33 -13.17
N ASP A 45 24.19 -17.43 -11.93
CA ASP A 45 23.48 -18.13 -10.87
C ASP A 45 23.00 -17.13 -9.81
N ILE A 46 21.86 -17.43 -9.16
CA ILE A 46 21.32 -16.65 -8.03
C ILE A 46 21.07 -17.60 -6.87
N LEU A 47 21.75 -17.39 -5.76
CA LEU A 47 21.50 -18.11 -4.50
C LEU A 47 20.56 -17.28 -3.60
N ILE A 48 19.46 -17.91 -3.21
CA ILE A 48 18.45 -17.34 -2.33
C ILE A 48 18.38 -18.23 -1.09
N ILE A 49 18.61 -17.63 0.08
CA ILE A 49 18.53 -18.28 1.39
C ILE A 49 17.58 -17.47 2.27
N GLU A 50 16.64 -18.13 2.91
CA GLU A 50 15.63 -17.49 3.76
C GLU A 50 14.86 -16.36 3.05
N GLY A 51 14.60 -16.51 1.75
CA GLY A 51 13.93 -15.51 0.94
C GLY A 51 14.77 -14.29 0.54
N ILE A 52 16.06 -14.28 0.85
CA ILE A 52 17.00 -13.18 0.55
C ILE A 52 18.00 -13.61 -0.49
N ILE A 53 18.24 -12.78 -1.50
CA ILE A 53 19.33 -13.00 -2.46
C ILE A 53 20.67 -12.82 -1.74
N LYS A 54 21.41 -13.93 -1.54
CA LYS A 54 22.72 -13.91 -0.87
C LYS A 54 23.87 -13.70 -1.83
N GLN A 55 23.75 -14.23 -3.04
CA GLN A 55 24.82 -14.16 -4.03
C GLN A 55 24.28 -14.16 -5.46
N ILE A 56 24.90 -13.40 -6.33
CA ILE A 56 24.72 -13.44 -7.77
C ILE A 56 26.11 -13.55 -8.36
N ALA A 57 26.42 -14.66 -9.03
CA ALA A 57 27.73 -14.94 -9.64
C ALA A 57 27.57 -16.03 -10.69
N GLU A 58 28.68 -16.34 -11.39
CA GLU A 58 28.79 -17.54 -12.21
C GLU A 58 29.21 -18.73 -11.34
N ASN A 59 28.75 -19.94 -11.66
CA ASN A 59 29.16 -21.21 -11.05
C ASN A 59 29.06 -21.27 -9.52
N ILE A 60 27.97 -20.84 -8.95
CA ILE A 60 27.71 -20.96 -7.50
C ILE A 60 27.60 -22.45 -7.12
N LYS A 61 28.41 -22.90 -6.14
CA LYS A 61 28.25 -24.25 -5.57
C LYS A 61 26.99 -24.34 -4.76
N ALA A 62 26.10 -25.30 -5.08
CA ALA A 62 24.86 -25.51 -4.37
C ALA A 62 25.10 -25.92 -2.91
N PRO A 63 24.57 -25.18 -1.92
CA PRO A 63 24.55 -25.64 -0.54
C PRO A 63 23.74 -26.95 -0.39
N LYS A 64 24.01 -27.71 0.66
CA LYS A 64 23.25 -28.96 0.94
C LYS A 64 21.77 -28.64 1.22
N GLY A 65 20.86 -29.33 0.53
CA GLY A 65 19.42 -29.19 0.74
C GLY A 65 18.75 -28.03 -0.04
N VAL A 66 19.51 -27.23 -0.78
CA VAL A 66 18.95 -26.15 -1.62
C VAL A 66 18.25 -26.75 -2.84
N LYS A 67 17.07 -26.23 -3.17
CA LYS A 67 16.37 -26.56 -4.42
C LYS A 67 17.07 -25.88 -5.60
N ILE A 68 17.36 -26.64 -6.65
CA ILE A 68 17.99 -26.11 -7.86
C ILE A 68 16.92 -25.92 -8.94
N ILE A 69 16.94 -24.74 -9.59
CA ILE A 69 16.16 -24.45 -10.82
C ILE A 69 17.16 -24.18 -11.94
N ASP A 70 17.14 -25.01 -12.98
CA ASP A 70 17.89 -24.73 -14.20
C ASP A 70 17.16 -23.69 -15.06
N ALA A 71 17.80 -22.57 -15.28
CA ALA A 71 17.34 -21.46 -16.10
C ALA A 71 18.13 -21.35 -17.44
N SER A 72 18.75 -22.44 -17.90
CA SER A 72 19.44 -22.47 -19.17
C SER A 72 18.53 -21.99 -20.31
N GLY A 73 19.01 -21.05 -21.12
CA GLY A 73 18.24 -20.43 -22.21
C GLY A 73 17.12 -19.49 -21.77
N LYS A 74 16.98 -19.22 -20.45
CA LYS A 74 15.94 -18.32 -19.93
C LYS A 74 16.55 -17.03 -19.41
N TYR A 75 15.70 -15.99 -19.36
CA TYR A 75 16.02 -14.74 -18.68
C TYR A 75 15.51 -14.79 -17.23
N VAL A 76 16.32 -14.30 -16.31
CA VAL A 76 15.97 -14.11 -14.90
C VAL A 76 15.97 -12.62 -14.62
N ILE A 77 14.81 -12.11 -14.19
CA ILE A 77 14.60 -10.68 -13.92
C ILE A 77 14.05 -10.51 -12.50
N PRO A 78 14.20 -9.34 -11.87
CA PRO A 78 13.42 -9.00 -10.68
C PRO A 78 11.91 -9.08 -10.96
N GLY A 79 11.13 -9.37 -9.94
CA GLY A 79 9.68 -9.33 -10.07
C GLY A 79 9.19 -7.95 -10.51
N ILE A 80 8.19 -7.93 -11.36
CA ILE A 80 7.60 -6.69 -11.89
C ILE A 80 6.81 -6.00 -10.75
N ILE A 81 6.96 -4.68 -10.66
CA ILE A 81 6.18 -3.83 -9.75
C ILE A 81 5.21 -3.01 -10.59
N ASP A 82 3.91 -3.26 -10.40
CA ASP A 82 2.87 -2.42 -11.00
C ASP A 82 2.58 -1.23 -10.07
N SER A 83 2.95 -0.06 -10.53
CA SER A 83 2.83 1.18 -9.74
C SER A 83 1.44 1.80 -9.72
N HIS A 84 0.48 1.26 -10.49
CA HIS A 84 -0.88 1.79 -10.57
C HIS A 84 -1.87 0.71 -11.03
N THR A 85 -2.57 0.13 -10.08
CA THR A 85 -3.61 -0.85 -10.37
C THR A 85 -4.84 -0.68 -9.47
N HIS A 86 -5.89 -1.47 -9.76
CA HIS A 86 -7.13 -1.52 -8.98
C HIS A 86 -7.52 -2.96 -8.62
N ILE A 87 -6.57 -3.91 -8.67
CA ILE A 87 -6.79 -5.31 -8.30
C ILE A 87 -6.78 -5.50 -6.79
N ALA A 88 -7.19 -6.68 -6.35
CA ALA A 88 -7.25 -7.08 -4.95
C ALA A 88 -8.22 -6.24 -4.10
N LEU A 89 -9.27 -5.70 -4.68
CA LEU A 89 -10.25 -4.85 -3.99
C LEU A 89 -11.68 -5.37 -4.22
N THR A 90 -12.51 -5.31 -3.19
CA THR A 90 -13.97 -5.53 -3.33
C THR A 90 -14.69 -4.31 -3.90
N GLY A 91 -14.06 -3.14 -3.88
CA GLY A 91 -14.58 -1.90 -4.46
C GLY A 91 -13.46 -0.89 -4.69
N THR A 92 -13.55 -0.11 -5.76
CA THR A 92 -12.48 0.80 -6.17
C THR A 92 -12.76 2.27 -5.90
N ASN A 93 -14.03 2.65 -5.69
CA ASN A 93 -14.42 4.05 -5.48
C ASN A 93 -15.43 4.18 -4.35
N GLU A 94 -15.19 5.15 -3.48
CA GLU A 94 -16.24 5.76 -2.69
C GLU A 94 -16.59 7.10 -3.34
N SER A 95 -17.73 7.17 -4.02
CA SER A 95 -18.06 8.29 -4.90
C SER A 95 -19.26 9.11 -4.44
N ALA A 96 -19.82 8.80 -3.26
CA ALA A 96 -20.97 9.56 -2.71
C ALA A 96 -20.61 11.03 -2.47
N GLU A 97 -19.38 11.31 -2.03
CA GLU A 97 -18.84 12.65 -1.88
C GLU A 97 -17.68 12.90 -2.83
N ALA A 98 -17.39 14.17 -3.08
CA ALA A 98 -16.28 14.56 -3.96
C ALA A 98 -14.92 14.39 -3.30
N ILE A 99 -14.88 14.46 -1.99
CA ILE A 99 -13.66 14.35 -1.18
C ILE A 99 -13.88 13.23 -0.17
N THR A 100 -13.08 12.19 -0.28
CA THR A 100 -13.15 10.98 0.56
C THR A 100 -11.75 10.58 1.03
N ALA A 101 -10.95 11.56 1.43
CA ALA A 101 -9.56 11.34 1.85
C ALA A 101 -9.44 10.40 3.07
N GLU A 102 -10.50 10.27 3.87
CA GLU A 102 -10.57 9.41 5.05
C GLU A 102 -10.73 7.92 4.75
N VAL A 103 -11.17 7.54 3.55
CA VAL A 103 -11.32 6.12 3.20
C VAL A 103 -9.96 5.49 2.88
N LYS A 104 -9.85 4.19 3.12
CA LYS A 104 -8.60 3.44 2.94
C LYS A 104 -8.82 2.20 2.10
N MET A 105 -7.97 1.97 1.11
CA MET A 105 -8.01 0.76 0.29
C MET A 105 -7.72 -0.50 1.11
N ARG A 106 -7.06 -0.38 2.25
CA ARG A 106 -6.87 -1.48 3.20
C ARG A 106 -8.18 -2.11 3.66
N ASP A 107 -9.22 -1.30 3.87
CA ASP A 107 -10.50 -1.76 4.43
C ASP A 107 -11.33 -2.58 3.42
N VAL A 108 -10.99 -2.50 2.13
CA VAL A 108 -11.63 -3.24 1.03
C VAL A 108 -10.67 -4.21 0.33
N LEU A 109 -9.51 -4.49 0.95
CA LEU A 109 -8.52 -5.41 0.40
C LEU A 109 -9.06 -6.84 0.41
N ASN A 110 -9.09 -7.48 -0.75
CA ASN A 110 -9.58 -8.83 -0.97
C ASN A 110 -8.44 -9.77 -1.40
N ALA A 111 -8.01 -10.64 -0.49
CA ALA A 111 -6.94 -11.61 -0.74
C ALA A 111 -7.37 -12.75 -1.69
N GLU A 112 -8.67 -12.96 -1.90
CA GLU A 112 -9.22 -13.99 -2.76
C GLU A 112 -9.50 -13.51 -4.19
N ASP A 113 -9.19 -12.25 -4.49
CA ASP A 113 -9.36 -11.71 -5.84
C ASP A 113 -8.44 -12.44 -6.82
N ARG A 114 -9.05 -13.17 -7.76
CA ARG A 114 -8.32 -13.95 -8.78
C ARG A 114 -7.37 -13.13 -9.66
N SER A 115 -7.55 -11.84 -9.73
CA SER A 115 -6.62 -10.94 -10.41
C SER A 115 -5.23 -10.94 -9.81
N ILE A 116 -5.09 -11.24 -8.50
CA ILE A 116 -3.80 -11.45 -7.82
C ILE A 116 -3.07 -12.65 -8.43
N TYR A 117 -3.78 -13.77 -8.59
CA TYR A 117 -3.22 -14.97 -9.23
C TYR A 117 -2.79 -14.70 -10.67
N THR A 118 -3.62 -14.00 -11.42
CA THR A 118 -3.29 -13.61 -12.80
C THR A 118 -2.07 -12.70 -12.86
N ALA A 119 -1.97 -11.73 -11.96
CA ALA A 119 -0.84 -10.81 -11.87
C ALA A 119 0.47 -11.56 -11.56
N ILE A 120 0.48 -12.43 -10.53
CA ILE A 120 1.67 -13.18 -10.16
C ILE A 120 2.08 -14.19 -11.24
N SER A 121 1.12 -14.81 -11.94
CA SER A 121 1.43 -15.70 -13.06
C SER A 121 2.11 -15.00 -14.24
N GLY A 122 1.88 -13.69 -14.39
CA GLY A 122 2.58 -12.82 -15.35
C GLY A 122 3.88 -12.23 -14.83
N GLY A 123 4.31 -12.58 -13.60
CA GLY A 123 5.56 -12.09 -13.00
C GLY A 123 5.42 -10.76 -12.23
N VAL A 124 4.19 -10.26 -12.02
CA VAL A 124 3.94 -9.08 -11.19
C VAL A 124 3.93 -9.50 -9.72
N THR A 125 4.95 -9.13 -8.97
CA THR A 125 5.18 -9.56 -7.58
C THR A 125 4.76 -8.54 -6.53
N MET A 126 4.56 -7.30 -6.94
CA MET A 126 4.12 -6.20 -6.06
C MET A 126 3.23 -5.25 -6.86
N VAL A 127 2.19 -4.76 -6.22
CA VAL A 127 1.27 -3.79 -6.83
C VAL A 127 0.97 -2.65 -5.88
N HIS A 128 0.80 -1.45 -6.44
CA HIS A 128 0.24 -0.30 -5.76
C HIS A 128 -1.24 -0.22 -6.11
N THR A 129 -2.08 -0.78 -5.24
CA THR A 129 -3.51 -0.81 -5.46
C THR A 129 -4.17 0.46 -4.92
N MET A 130 -4.97 1.10 -5.75
CA MET A 130 -5.41 2.48 -5.54
C MET A 130 -6.93 2.62 -5.55
N HIS A 131 -7.39 3.64 -4.86
CA HIS A 131 -8.72 4.21 -5.07
C HIS A 131 -8.88 4.62 -6.54
N GLY A 132 -10.05 4.42 -7.10
CA GLY A 132 -10.35 4.83 -8.49
C GLY A 132 -10.33 6.35 -8.67
N SER A 133 -10.63 6.79 -9.88
CA SER A 133 -10.51 8.21 -10.25
C SER A 133 -11.86 8.95 -10.24
N GLY A 134 -12.85 8.45 -9.49
CA GLY A 134 -14.17 9.05 -9.37
C GLY A 134 -14.20 10.39 -8.63
N ASN A 135 -13.20 10.68 -7.82
CA ASN A 135 -13.16 11.83 -6.90
C ASN A 135 -11.98 12.75 -7.20
N PRO A 136 -12.12 14.08 -7.04
CA PRO A 136 -10.97 14.99 -7.04
C PRO A 136 -9.91 14.60 -5.99
N ILE A 137 -10.35 14.20 -4.79
CA ILE A 137 -9.52 13.57 -3.76
C ILE A 137 -10.23 12.30 -3.31
N GLY A 138 -9.61 11.16 -3.57
CA GLY A 138 -10.09 9.84 -3.17
C GLY A 138 -9.42 9.35 -1.88
N GLY A 139 -9.34 8.02 -1.71
CA GLY A 139 -8.84 7.38 -0.51
C GLY A 139 -7.32 7.17 -0.45
N GLU A 140 -6.87 6.75 0.73
CA GLU A 140 -5.50 6.29 0.95
C GLU A 140 -5.30 4.95 0.23
N ASN A 141 -4.26 4.90 -0.61
CA ASN A 141 -3.90 3.72 -1.37
C ASN A 141 -3.06 2.74 -0.53
N ILE A 142 -2.80 1.55 -1.07
CA ILE A 142 -2.03 0.54 -0.39
C ILE A 142 -1.07 -0.18 -1.35
N VAL A 143 0.12 -0.51 -0.86
CA VAL A 143 1.07 -1.37 -1.57
C VAL A 143 0.99 -2.77 -1.01
N ILE A 144 0.85 -3.76 -1.88
CA ILE A 144 0.81 -5.16 -1.50
C ILE A 144 1.77 -6.01 -2.33
N LYS A 145 2.25 -7.10 -1.76
CA LYS A 145 2.87 -8.21 -2.50
C LYS A 145 1.78 -9.17 -2.95
N THR A 146 1.88 -9.66 -4.19
CA THR A 146 0.90 -10.56 -4.81
C THR A 146 1.03 -12.01 -4.29
N LYS A 147 1.01 -12.18 -2.97
CA LYS A 147 1.17 -13.47 -2.28
C LYS A 147 -0.15 -14.27 -2.32
N TRP A 148 -0.46 -14.87 -3.46
CA TRP A 148 -1.66 -15.69 -3.59
C TRP A 148 -1.75 -16.78 -2.52
N GLY A 149 -2.93 -16.95 -1.92
CA GLY A 149 -3.20 -17.90 -0.83
C GLY A 149 -2.80 -17.43 0.56
N LYS A 150 -2.37 -16.15 0.69
CA LYS A 150 -2.12 -15.50 1.97
C LYS A 150 -3.28 -14.57 2.36
N THR A 151 -3.32 -14.19 3.62
CA THR A 151 -4.30 -13.21 4.12
C THR A 151 -4.00 -11.81 3.61
N SER A 152 -5.01 -10.95 3.62
CA SER A 152 -4.85 -9.52 3.26
C SER A 152 -3.71 -8.87 4.04
N GLU A 153 -3.60 -9.14 5.34
CA GLU A 153 -2.57 -8.56 6.21
C GLU A 153 -1.15 -9.03 5.84
N GLU A 154 -0.98 -10.31 5.48
CA GLU A 154 0.33 -10.85 5.04
C GLU A 154 0.79 -10.31 3.68
N MET A 155 -0.12 -9.76 2.89
CA MET A 155 0.18 -9.13 1.60
C MET A 155 0.68 -7.71 1.76
N ILE A 156 0.28 -6.98 2.81
CA ILE A 156 0.57 -5.55 2.98
C ILE A 156 2.07 -5.30 3.12
N VAL A 157 2.56 -4.26 2.44
CA VAL A 157 3.92 -3.73 2.59
C VAL A 157 3.85 -2.55 3.55
N HIS A 158 4.08 -2.81 4.84
CA HIS A 158 3.92 -1.83 5.91
C HIS A 158 4.86 -0.63 5.81
N ASP A 159 6.08 -0.83 5.26
CA ASP A 159 7.10 0.22 5.12
C ASP A 159 6.96 1.03 3.82
N ALA A 160 5.89 0.78 3.06
CA ALA A 160 5.63 1.57 1.86
C ALA A 160 5.21 3.00 2.21
N TYR A 161 5.61 3.96 1.37
CA TYR A 161 5.13 5.34 1.52
C TYR A 161 3.61 5.39 1.46
N ARG A 162 3.00 6.09 2.41
CA ARG A 162 1.57 6.39 2.38
C ARG A 162 1.25 7.30 1.20
N THR A 163 0.20 6.99 0.50
CA THR A 163 -0.19 7.75 -0.68
C THR A 163 -1.69 7.99 -0.72
N LEU A 164 -2.10 9.16 -1.23
CA LEU A 164 -3.48 9.54 -1.38
C LEU A 164 -3.81 9.70 -2.86
N LYS A 165 -4.98 9.18 -3.29
CA LYS A 165 -5.43 9.27 -4.67
C LYS A 165 -6.00 10.64 -4.98
N PHE A 166 -5.60 11.16 -6.12
CA PHE A 166 -6.17 12.34 -6.75
C PHE A 166 -6.63 12.01 -8.16
N ALA A 167 -7.62 12.75 -8.65
CA ALA A 167 -7.98 12.73 -10.05
C ALA A 167 -8.30 14.14 -10.55
N LEU A 168 -7.76 14.47 -11.71
CA LEU A 168 -7.94 15.73 -12.39
C LEU A 168 -8.67 15.51 -13.73
N GLY A 169 -9.19 16.57 -14.28
CA GLY A 169 -9.77 16.58 -15.62
C GLY A 169 -11.16 15.94 -15.68
N GLU A 170 -11.33 14.96 -16.57
CA GLU A 170 -12.64 14.45 -16.94
C GLU A 170 -13.21 13.43 -15.95
N ASN A 171 -12.37 12.57 -15.36
CA ASN A 171 -12.85 11.45 -14.55
C ASN A 171 -13.71 11.90 -13.35
N PRO A 172 -13.24 12.79 -12.47
CA PRO A 172 -14.05 13.24 -11.32
C PRO A 172 -15.26 14.09 -11.75
N LYS A 173 -15.22 14.68 -12.94
CA LYS A 173 -16.35 15.39 -13.55
C LYS A 173 -17.39 14.42 -14.11
N ARG A 174 -16.94 13.37 -14.85
CA ARG A 174 -17.81 12.34 -15.45
C ARG A 174 -18.58 11.53 -14.41
N SER A 175 -17.95 11.22 -13.28
CA SER A 175 -18.62 10.54 -12.15
C SER A 175 -19.83 11.29 -11.60
N ASN A 176 -20.01 12.54 -12.01
CA ASN A 176 -21.13 13.38 -11.63
C ASN A 176 -22.11 13.64 -12.79
N SER A 177 -22.04 12.85 -13.86
CA SER A 177 -22.99 12.94 -14.98
C SER A 177 -24.42 12.62 -14.49
N PRO A 178 -25.45 13.36 -14.92
CA PRO A 178 -26.86 13.08 -14.61
C PRO A 178 -27.29 11.66 -15.00
N THR A 179 -26.60 11.04 -15.97
CA THR A 179 -26.87 9.67 -16.42
C THR A 179 -26.34 8.59 -15.46
N VAL A 180 -25.54 8.93 -14.47
CA VAL A 180 -24.87 7.98 -13.56
C VAL A 180 -25.33 8.12 -12.12
N GLY A 181 -26.23 9.03 -11.82
CA GLY A 181 -26.75 9.27 -10.46
C GLY A 181 -27.07 10.74 -10.19
N THR A 182 -27.28 11.09 -8.94
CA THR A 182 -27.52 12.49 -8.54
C THR A 182 -26.27 13.33 -8.78
N PRO A 183 -26.33 14.39 -9.60
CA PRO A 183 -25.18 15.25 -9.86
C PRO A 183 -24.67 15.88 -8.57
N ARG A 184 -23.38 15.79 -8.32
CA ARG A 184 -22.68 16.48 -7.23
C ARG A 184 -21.62 17.44 -7.75
N TYR A 185 -21.22 18.40 -6.95
CA TYR A 185 -20.04 19.21 -7.25
C TYR A 185 -18.76 18.36 -7.10
N PRO A 186 -17.73 18.49 -7.99
CA PRO A 186 -17.64 19.38 -9.13
C PRO A 186 -18.18 18.77 -10.44
N GLN A 187 -18.66 19.64 -11.35
CA GLN A 187 -19.12 19.25 -12.69
C GLN A 187 -18.24 19.82 -13.82
N SER A 188 -17.19 20.55 -13.47
CA SER A 188 -16.26 21.17 -14.41
C SER A 188 -14.81 21.06 -13.92
N ARG A 189 -13.85 21.25 -14.82
CA ARG A 189 -12.42 21.31 -14.47
C ARG A 189 -12.13 22.46 -13.50
N MET A 190 -12.79 23.59 -13.65
CA MET A 190 -12.69 24.71 -12.70
C MET A 190 -13.13 24.29 -11.31
N GLY A 191 -14.26 23.57 -11.22
CA GLY A 191 -14.75 23.03 -9.96
C GLY A 191 -13.81 22.01 -9.33
N VAL A 192 -13.18 21.13 -10.11
CA VAL A 192 -12.17 20.17 -9.60
C VAL A 192 -11.01 20.93 -8.95
N ASN A 193 -10.44 21.93 -9.62
CA ASN A 193 -9.36 22.74 -9.05
C ASN A 193 -9.80 23.51 -7.79
N ALA A 194 -10.98 24.13 -7.86
CA ALA A 194 -11.51 24.92 -6.75
C ALA A 194 -11.73 24.09 -5.49
N ILE A 195 -12.29 22.86 -5.63
CA ILE A 195 -12.56 21.99 -4.47
C ILE A 195 -11.23 21.48 -3.85
N ILE A 196 -10.25 21.09 -4.66
CA ILE A 196 -8.94 20.66 -4.15
C ILE A 196 -8.29 21.80 -3.34
N ARG A 197 -8.20 23.01 -3.90
CA ARG A 197 -7.64 24.17 -3.18
C ARG A 197 -8.40 24.46 -1.89
N ARG A 198 -9.73 24.44 -1.93
CA ARG A 198 -10.56 24.68 -0.75
C ARG A 198 -10.28 23.68 0.37
N GLU A 199 -10.17 22.40 0.04
CA GLU A 199 -9.95 21.37 1.05
C GLU A 199 -8.53 21.45 1.64
N PHE A 200 -7.51 21.79 0.85
CA PHE A 200 -6.17 22.03 1.40
C PHE A 200 -6.10 23.29 2.28
N LEU A 201 -6.85 24.34 1.98
CA LEU A 201 -6.97 25.50 2.88
C LEU A 201 -7.62 25.11 4.22
N LYS A 202 -8.66 24.29 4.19
CA LYS A 202 -9.28 23.76 5.42
C LYS A 202 -8.29 22.90 6.21
N ALA A 203 -7.54 22.02 5.54
CA ALA A 203 -6.55 21.17 6.18
C ALA A 203 -5.41 21.98 6.80
N LYS A 204 -4.97 23.07 6.15
CA LYS A 204 -3.99 24.00 6.71
C LYS A 204 -4.51 24.64 7.99
N ASN A 205 -5.73 25.16 7.98
CA ASN A 205 -6.35 25.75 9.17
C ASN A 205 -6.51 24.72 10.31
N TYR A 206 -6.92 23.49 9.97
CA TYR A 206 -7.01 22.37 10.91
C TYR A 206 -5.66 22.05 11.54
N MET A 207 -4.62 21.93 10.72
CA MET A 207 -3.25 21.69 11.17
C MET A 207 -2.77 22.78 12.13
N GLU A 208 -2.98 24.06 11.78
CA GLU A 208 -2.58 25.20 12.63
C GLU A 208 -3.36 25.25 13.95
N GLN A 209 -4.63 24.83 13.96
CA GLN A 209 -5.42 24.75 15.21
C GLN A 209 -4.84 23.67 16.13
N TRP A 210 -4.50 22.51 15.62
CA TRP A 210 -3.87 21.43 16.40
C TRP A 210 -2.50 21.82 16.88
N ASP A 211 -1.67 22.46 16.06
CA ASP A 211 -0.32 22.89 16.44
C ASP A 211 -0.38 23.95 17.58
N ARG A 212 -1.33 24.90 17.51
CA ARG A 212 -1.57 25.86 18.61
C ARG A 212 -2.03 25.18 19.90
N TYR A 213 -2.94 24.21 19.79
CA TYR A 213 -3.41 23.43 20.94
C TYR A 213 -2.29 22.65 21.60
N LEU A 214 -1.50 21.91 20.83
CA LEU A 214 -0.39 21.10 21.35
C LEU A 214 0.66 22.00 22.02
N LYS A 215 1.04 23.10 21.40
CA LYS A 215 1.96 24.07 21.98
C LYS A 215 1.44 24.68 23.29
N ALA A 216 0.14 25.00 23.35
CA ALA A 216 -0.47 25.51 24.56
C ALA A 216 -0.53 24.44 25.67
N LYS A 217 -0.80 23.18 25.33
CA LYS A 217 -0.84 22.04 26.26
C LYS A 217 0.52 21.76 26.90
N GLU A 218 1.59 21.87 26.12
CA GLU A 218 2.97 21.67 26.60
C GLU A 218 3.54 22.83 27.39
N SER A 219 2.88 23.99 27.37
CA SER A 219 3.33 25.17 28.08
C SER A 219 3.17 25.02 29.62
N LYS A 220 4.18 25.45 30.39
CA LYS A 220 4.11 25.52 31.85
C LYS A 220 2.95 26.40 32.39
N LYS A 221 2.41 27.28 31.53
CA LYS A 221 1.25 28.17 31.84
C LYS A 221 0.01 27.71 31.02
N SER A 222 -0.15 26.40 30.83
CA SER A 222 -1.32 25.88 30.09
C SER A 222 -2.65 26.37 30.71
N PRO A 223 -3.59 26.90 29.94
CA PRO A 223 -4.90 27.29 30.46
C PRO A 223 -5.64 26.10 31.06
N LYS A 224 -6.28 26.31 32.24
CA LYS A 224 -7.07 25.24 32.91
C LYS A 224 -8.21 24.68 32.07
N ASN A 225 -8.78 25.48 31.14
CA ASN A 225 -9.90 25.13 30.30
C ASN A 225 -9.50 24.99 28.82
N LEU A 226 -8.28 24.45 28.54
CA LEU A 226 -7.82 24.25 27.18
C LEU A 226 -8.62 23.13 26.51
N ILE A 227 -9.38 23.46 25.48
CA ILE A 227 -10.22 22.52 24.72
C ILE A 227 -9.46 22.08 23.46
N ALA A 228 -9.37 20.75 23.24
CA ALA A 228 -8.79 20.20 22.04
C ALA A 228 -9.67 20.49 20.81
N PRO A 229 -9.08 20.80 19.64
CA PRO A 229 -9.82 20.86 18.39
C PRO A 229 -10.55 19.54 18.12
N ARG A 230 -11.73 19.61 17.46
CA ARG A 230 -12.44 18.41 17.05
C ARG A 230 -11.61 17.63 16.02
N LYS A 231 -11.51 16.31 16.19
CA LYS A 231 -10.89 15.44 15.19
C LYS A 231 -11.74 15.36 13.94
N ASP A 232 -11.08 15.46 12.80
CA ASP A 232 -11.64 15.32 11.45
C ASP A 232 -10.70 14.42 10.65
N LEU A 233 -11.12 13.18 10.36
CA LEU A 233 -10.30 12.16 9.72
C LEU A 233 -9.87 12.57 8.32
N ARG A 234 -10.74 13.28 7.59
CA ARG A 234 -10.44 13.81 6.26
C ARG A 234 -9.36 14.88 6.31
N MET A 235 -9.48 15.79 7.27
CA MET A 235 -8.49 16.84 7.45
C MET A 235 -7.16 16.30 8.00
N GLU A 236 -7.17 15.25 8.82
CA GLU A 236 -5.93 14.59 9.27
C GLU A 236 -5.11 14.05 8.09
N GLN A 237 -5.76 13.37 7.12
CA GLN A 237 -5.07 12.85 5.93
C GLN A 237 -4.46 13.98 5.09
N LEU A 238 -5.22 15.05 4.86
CA LEU A 238 -4.74 16.19 4.09
C LEU A 238 -3.64 16.98 4.84
N ALA A 239 -3.74 17.08 6.17
CA ALA A 239 -2.68 17.66 7.01
C ALA A 239 -1.40 16.81 6.96
N ASP A 240 -1.51 15.48 6.95
CA ASP A 240 -0.36 14.59 6.79
C ASP A 240 0.33 14.79 5.42
N MET A 241 -0.43 15.09 4.36
CA MET A 241 0.15 15.48 3.07
C MET A 241 0.89 16.81 3.15
N LEU A 242 0.30 17.83 3.80
CA LEU A 242 0.95 19.13 3.99
C LEU A 242 2.23 19.03 4.83
N ARG A 243 2.30 18.04 5.74
CA ARG A 243 3.50 17.72 6.53
C ARG A 243 4.52 16.84 5.80
N GLY A 244 4.24 16.44 4.56
CA GLY A 244 5.12 15.57 3.77
C GLY A 244 5.12 14.09 4.20
N LYS A 245 4.17 13.65 5.02
CA LYS A 245 4.04 12.25 5.45
C LYS A 245 3.31 11.36 4.44
N MET A 246 2.67 11.94 3.45
CA MET A 246 1.96 11.27 2.37
C MET A 246 2.32 11.87 1.02
N VAL A 247 2.25 11.05 -0.03
CA VAL A 247 2.53 11.47 -1.42
C VAL A 247 1.25 11.40 -2.25
N ALA A 248 1.02 12.41 -3.09
CA ALA A 248 -0.10 12.41 -4.04
C ALA A 248 0.13 11.40 -5.17
N ARG A 249 -0.89 10.62 -5.49
CA ARG A 249 -0.97 9.81 -6.72
C ARG A 249 -2.10 10.34 -7.58
N CYS A 250 -1.74 11.01 -8.64
CA CYS A 250 -2.70 11.79 -9.43
C CYS A 250 -2.97 11.13 -10.78
N HIS A 251 -4.24 10.80 -11.03
CA HIS A 251 -4.73 10.50 -12.36
C HIS A 251 -4.98 11.81 -13.11
N SER A 252 -4.42 11.95 -14.29
CA SER A 252 -4.71 13.08 -15.14
C SER A 252 -4.76 12.70 -16.62
N SER A 253 -5.61 13.33 -17.38
CA SER A 253 -5.61 13.25 -18.85
C SER A 253 -4.53 14.18 -19.43
N LYS A 254 -4.09 13.89 -20.65
CA LYS A 254 -2.95 14.45 -21.37
C LYS A 254 -2.71 15.98 -21.29
N HIS A 255 -3.72 16.78 -20.93
CA HIS A 255 -3.65 18.25 -20.94
C HIS A 255 -3.77 18.91 -19.56
N VAL A 256 -3.76 18.14 -18.45
CA VAL A 256 -4.03 18.68 -17.10
C VAL A 256 -2.78 18.80 -16.23
N CYS A 257 -1.67 18.18 -16.62
CA CYS A 257 -0.41 18.23 -15.86
C CYS A 257 0.21 19.64 -15.75
N GLN A 258 -0.22 20.60 -16.56
CA GLN A 258 0.30 21.98 -16.54
C GLN A 258 -0.25 22.84 -15.38
N LEU A 259 -1.21 22.34 -14.59
CA LEU A 259 -1.90 23.13 -13.56
C LEU A 259 -1.34 22.94 -12.13
N LEU A 260 -0.30 22.11 -11.96
CA LEU A 260 0.31 21.84 -10.65
C LEU A 260 1.68 22.51 -10.48
N HIS A 261 2.05 23.46 -11.32
CA HIS A 261 3.18 24.34 -11.02
C HIS A 261 2.75 25.41 -10.02
N PRO A 262 3.55 25.62 -8.95
CA PRO A 262 3.28 26.62 -7.92
C PRO A 262 3.28 28.04 -8.48
#